data_ad27d96623dccd7790a06431512751f8
#
_entry.id   ad27d96623dccd7790a06431512751f8
#
_cell.length_a   1.000
_cell.length_b   1.000
_cell.length_c   1.000
_cell.angle_alpha   90.00
_cell.angle_beta   90.00
_cell.angle_gamma   90.00
#
_symmetry.space_group_name_H-M   'P 1'
#
loop_
_entity.id
_entity.type
_entity.pdbx_description
1 polymer ?
#
loop_
_entity_poly.entity_id
_entity_poly.type
_entity_poly.pdbx_seq_one_letter_code
_entity_poly.pdbx_strand_id
1 'polypeptide(L)'
;MQCRICNGVHESGKRLVFHESMYGTHEPFEYYYCPLCESLQIVSLPENLDSFYQRYYTDHFRPSFKKDRLKKPLLVLRTMGYLSFFGKWMEAAGLYNEVLHWCRIAGIGRHSSILDVGCGNGSLLYSFYKYGFKNLTGIDPHLKTEFTYKEICFFRQDIFSMHASFDFIMFNHSFEHIWEQHETLEKASVLLNKGGTIMIRIPVLNYAYSVYGKYWAQLDPPRHLYLHSVKSFTHLVRSHHLEIYHAYCDSTELQFVGSEQNKKGIGLYTSQSYYVDPGRSIFDQRQIRHFKKLAKELNKKQLGDQMVFFLKKAEK
;
A
#
# COMPACT_ATOMS: atom_id res chain seq x y z
N MET A 1 -26.06 -4.59 -10.24
CA MET A 1 -25.12 -5.23 -9.31
C MET A 1 -25.03 -4.39 -8.05
N GLN A 2 -24.96 -4.98 -6.88
CA GLN A 2 -24.74 -4.28 -5.62
C GLN A 2 -23.24 -3.95 -5.44
N CYS A 3 -22.94 -2.74 -5.04
CA CYS A 3 -21.59 -2.33 -4.71
C CYS A 3 -21.20 -2.85 -3.32
N ARG A 4 -20.09 -3.57 -3.21
CA ARG A 4 -19.60 -4.09 -1.93
C ARG A 4 -19.03 -3.01 -0.99
N ILE A 5 -18.79 -1.78 -1.50
CA ILE A 5 -18.24 -0.68 -0.68
C ILE A 5 -19.35 0.18 -0.08
N CYS A 6 -20.35 0.60 -0.86
CA CYS A 6 -21.41 1.49 -0.38
C CYS A 6 -22.77 0.80 -0.26
N ASN A 7 -22.84 -0.49 -0.53
CA ASN A 7 -24.06 -1.32 -0.52
C ASN A 7 -25.19 -0.83 -1.46
N GLY A 8 -24.90 0.20 -2.28
CA GLY A 8 -25.86 0.74 -3.24
C GLY A 8 -26.10 -0.19 -4.43
N VAL A 9 -27.35 -0.28 -4.87
CA VAL A 9 -27.72 -0.97 -6.10
C VAL A 9 -28.03 0.08 -7.17
N HIS A 10 -27.28 0.05 -8.28
CA HIS A 10 -27.46 1.03 -9.36
C HIS A 10 -27.53 0.34 -10.72
N GLU A 11 -28.55 0.64 -11.48
CA GLU A 11 -28.71 0.19 -12.88
C GLU A 11 -27.67 0.81 -13.81
N SER A 12 -27.25 2.05 -13.51
CA SER A 12 -26.23 2.78 -14.30
C SER A 12 -24.78 2.37 -14.03
N GLY A 13 -24.54 1.39 -13.17
CA GLY A 13 -23.20 0.84 -12.95
C GLY A 13 -22.65 0.18 -14.21
N LYS A 14 -21.36 0.35 -14.45
CA LYS A 14 -20.72 -0.15 -15.67
C LYS A 14 -19.85 -1.36 -15.38
N ARG A 15 -19.99 -2.41 -16.19
CA ARG A 15 -19.01 -3.49 -16.26
C ARG A 15 -17.90 -3.10 -17.23
N LEU A 16 -16.67 -3.28 -16.81
CA LEU A 16 -15.46 -2.96 -17.55
C LEU A 16 -14.58 -4.20 -17.56
N VAL A 17 -13.87 -4.43 -18.67
CA VAL A 17 -12.92 -5.53 -18.76
C VAL A 17 -11.51 -4.94 -18.76
N PHE A 18 -10.70 -5.39 -17.83
CA PHE A 18 -9.27 -5.09 -17.76
C PHE A 18 -8.45 -6.35 -17.94
N HIS A 19 -7.24 -6.19 -18.44
CA HIS A 19 -6.37 -7.32 -18.77
C HIS A 19 -5.14 -7.31 -17.85
N GLU A 20 -4.72 -8.50 -17.40
CA GLU A 20 -3.48 -8.66 -16.68
C GLU A 20 -2.32 -8.04 -17.48
N SER A 21 -1.59 -7.13 -16.86
CA SER A 21 -0.51 -6.39 -17.53
C SER A 21 0.82 -6.42 -16.78
N MET A 22 0.86 -6.95 -15.56
CA MET A 22 2.08 -6.97 -14.77
C MET A 22 3.09 -8.01 -15.28
N TYR A 23 2.59 -9.19 -15.65
CA TYR A 23 3.40 -10.28 -16.24
C TYR A 23 3.18 -10.45 -17.75
N GLY A 24 2.22 -9.71 -18.33
CA GLY A 24 1.92 -9.74 -19.76
C GLY A 24 1.17 -10.99 -20.21
N THR A 25 0.36 -11.61 -19.34
CA THR A 25 -0.52 -12.74 -19.73
C THR A 25 -1.72 -12.27 -20.54
N HIS A 26 -2.12 -11.01 -20.37
CA HIS A 26 -3.27 -10.38 -21.01
C HIS A 26 -4.61 -11.10 -20.75
N GLU A 27 -4.71 -11.88 -19.70
CA GLU A 27 -5.94 -12.54 -19.28
C GLU A 27 -6.99 -11.49 -18.87
N PRO A 28 -8.26 -11.59 -19.32
CA PRO A 28 -9.30 -10.60 -19.06
C PRO A 28 -9.99 -10.85 -17.72
N PHE A 29 -10.30 -9.74 -17.01
CA PHE A 29 -11.06 -9.77 -15.76
C PHE A 29 -12.13 -8.68 -15.75
N GLU A 30 -13.34 -9.04 -15.30
CA GLU A 30 -14.45 -8.10 -15.22
C GLU A 30 -14.42 -7.31 -13.90
N TYR A 31 -14.62 -6.00 -14.02
CA TYR A 31 -14.76 -5.07 -12.91
C TYR A 31 -16.08 -4.32 -13.02
N TYR A 32 -16.64 -3.98 -11.88
CA TYR A 32 -17.82 -3.15 -11.77
C TYR A 32 -17.43 -1.75 -11.26
N TYR A 33 -17.77 -0.72 -12.03
CA TYR A 33 -17.67 0.66 -11.60
C TYR A 33 -18.97 1.11 -10.95
N CYS A 34 -18.91 1.51 -9.68
CA CYS A 34 -20.07 2.05 -8.95
C CYS A 34 -20.15 3.56 -9.15
N PRO A 35 -21.23 4.08 -9.78
CA PRO A 35 -21.36 5.52 -10.02
C PRO A 35 -21.68 6.33 -8.74
N LEU A 36 -22.13 5.67 -7.66
CA LEU A 36 -22.46 6.33 -6.40
C LEU A 36 -21.22 6.68 -5.59
N CYS A 37 -20.37 5.68 -5.32
CA CYS A 37 -19.15 5.87 -4.54
C CYS A 37 -17.89 6.00 -5.38
N GLU A 38 -17.97 5.77 -6.70
CA GLU A 38 -16.87 5.92 -7.65
C GLU A 38 -15.72 4.93 -7.38
N SER A 39 -16.03 3.70 -6.93
CA SER A 39 -15.08 2.61 -6.80
C SER A 39 -15.12 1.68 -7.99
N LEU A 40 -13.98 1.06 -8.30
CA LEU A 40 -13.89 -0.14 -9.11
C LEU A 40 -13.73 -1.36 -8.20
N GLN A 41 -14.43 -2.44 -8.50
CA GLN A 41 -14.33 -3.70 -7.79
C GLN A 41 -14.40 -4.86 -8.77
N ILE A 42 -13.56 -5.89 -8.58
CA ILE A 42 -13.62 -7.10 -9.39
C ILE A 42 -15.01 -7.76 -9.22
N VAL A 43 -15.57 -8.29 -10.31
CA VAL A 43 -16.93 -8.89 -10.26
C VAL A 43 -16.92 -10.21 -9.50
N SER A 44 -15.93 -11.07 -9.79
CA SER A 44 -15.76 -12.38 -9.16
C SER A 44 -14.28 -12.67 -8.93
N LEU A 45 -13.97 -13.42 -7.88
CA LEU A 45 -12.61 -13.91 -7.66
C LEU A 45 -12.31 -15.03 -8.66
N PRO A 46 -11.15 -15.01 -9.32
CA PRO A 46 -10.69 -16.14 -10.14
C PRO A 46 -10.39 -17.35 -9.24
N GLU A 47 -10.73 -18.55 -9.69
CA GLU A 47 -10.42 -19.79 -8.96
C GLU A 47 -8.91 -19.99 -8.76
N ASN A 48 -8.09 -19.47 -9.69
CA ASN A 48 -6.63 -19.58 -9.70
C ASN A 48 -5.93 -18.32 -9.15
N LEU A 49 -6.60 -17.49 -8.33
CA LEU A 49 -6.05 -16.22 -7.84
C LEU A 49 -4.65 -16.39 -7.22
N ASP A 50 -4.42 -17.46 -6.46
CA ASP A 50 -3.13 -17.77 -5.83
C ASP A 50 -1.98 -17.88 -6.84
N SER A 51 -2.25 -18.31 -8.08
CA SER A 51 -1.22 -18.41 -9.13
C SER A 51 -0.63 -17.05 -9.52
N PHE A 52 -1.43 -15.96 -9.40
CA PHE A 52 -0.99 -14.60 -9.65
C PHE A 52 -0.11 -14.03 -8.52
N TYR A 53 -0.18 -14.62 -7.33
CA TYR A 53 0.67 -14.26 -6.19
C TYR A 53 1.99 -15.04 -6.14
N GLN A 54 2.05 -16.26 -6.66
CA GLN A 54 3.27 -17.10 -6.60
C GLN A 54 4.51 -16.43 -7.19
N ARG A 55 4.35 -15.62 -8.24
CA ARG A 55 5.43 -14.85 -8.86
C ARG A 55 5.72 -13.53 -8.14
N TYR A 56 4.72 -13.00 -7.41
CA TYR A 56 4.80 -11.72 -6.70
C TYR A 56 5.60 -11.86 -5.39
N TYR A 57 5.40 -12.97 -4.68
CA TYR A 57 6.12 -13.27 -3.45
C TYR A 57 7.51 -13.78 -3.78
N THR A 58 8.41 -12.85 -4.11
CA THR A 58 9.80 -13.13 -4.32
C THR A 58 10.44 -13.72 -3.06
N ASP A 59 11.27 -14.70 -3.32
CA ASP A 59 12.01 -15.51 -2.40
C ASP A 59 12.61 -14.77 -1.19
N HIS A 60 12.29 -15.29 -0.02
CA HIS A 60 13.03 -15.20 1.23
C HIS A 60 13.65 -13.85 1.58
N PHE A 61 12.96 -13.10 2.45
CA PHE A 61 13.58 -12.05 3.22
C PHE A 61 14.85 -12.62 3.92
N ARG A 62 16.00 -12.13 3.50
CA ARG A 62 17.29 -12.44 4.16
C ARG A 62 17.96 -11.14 4.57
N PRO A 63 17.85 -10.74 5.85
CA PRO A 63 18.51 -9.54 6.34
C PRO A 63 20.05 -9.67 6.20
N SER A 64 20.70 -8.59 5.78
CA SER A 64 22.17 -8.54 5.74
C SER A 64 22.74 -8.23 7.13
N PHE A 65 23.00 -9.26 7.92
CA PHE A 65 23.45 -9.16 9.31
C PHE A 65 24.73 -8.33 9.53
N LYS A 66 25.70 -8.40 8.62
CA LYS A 66 27.02 -7.77 8.82
C LYS A 66 26.99 -6.24 8.68
N LYS A 67 26.16 -5.69 7.79
CA LYS A 67 26.06 -4.23 7.55
C LYS A 67 25.21 -3.51 8.60
N ASP A 68 24.28 -4.19 9.25
CA ASP A 68 23.31 -3.59 10.16
C ASP A 68 23.91 -3.33 11.56
N ARG A 69 24.83 -4.15 12.02
CA ARG A 69 25.40 -4.05 13.39
C ARG A 69 26.15 -2.73 13.62
N LEU A 70 26.82 -2.22 12.60
CA LEU A 70 27.60 -0.97 12.67
C LEU A 70 26.75 0.29 12.50
N LYS A 71 25.64 0.19 11.75
CA LYS A 71 24.79 1.36 11.42
C LYS A 71 23.59 1.52 12.37
N LYS A 72 23.18 0.48 13.06
CA LYS A 72 21.99 0.52 13.94
C LYS A 72 22.02 1.62 14.99
N PRO A 73 23.12 1.84 15.76
CA PRO A 73 23.16 2.92 16.76
C PRO A 73 22.94 4.30 16.16
N LEU A 74 23.55 4.57 15.00
CA LEU A 74 23.38 5.85 14.30
C LEU A 74 21.95 6.05 13.78
N LEU A 75 21.34 4.98 13.26
CA LEU A 75 19.95 5.00 12.81
C LEU A 75 18.99 5.22 13.97
N VAL A 76 19.26 4.62 15.14
CA VAL A 76 18.46 4.84 16.36
C VAL A 76 18.56 6.28 16.84
N LEU A 77 19.75 6.89 16.87
CA LEU A 77 19.91 8.31 17.21
C LEU A 77 19.16 9.20 16.23
N ARG A 78 19.25 8.92 14.93
CA ARG A 78 18.48 9.62 13.90
C ARG A 78 16.98 9.49 14.13
N THR A 79 16.49 8.30 14.50
CA THR A 79 15.08 8.07 14.82
C THR A 79 14.63 8.91 16.01
N MET A 80 15.41 8.95 17.07
CA MET A 80 15.08 9.77 18.26
C MET A 80 14.97 11.26 17.90
N GLY A 81 15.91 11.79 17.11
CA GLY A 81 15.83 13.15 16.58
C GLY A 81 14.61 13.39 15.69
N TYR A 82 14.31 12.42 14.80
CA TYR A 82 13.20 12.56 13.86
C TYR A 82 11.81 12.49 14.55
N LEU A 83 11.66 11.66 15.57
CA LEU A 83 10.42 11.54 16.36
C LEU A 83 10.26 12.65 17.43
N SER A 84 11.30 13.47 17.65
CA SER A 84 11.21 14.65 18.50
C SER A 84 10.60 15.85 17.77
N PHE A 85 10.50 16.99 18.44
CA PHE A 85 10.06 18.25 17.83
C PHE A 85 10.96 18.72 16.68
N PHE A 86 12.21 18.25 16.58
CA PHE A 86 13.11 18.52 15.45
C PHE A 86 12.75 17.79 14.15
N GLY A 87 11.81 16.82 14.17
CA GLY A 87 11.49 16.00 12.99
C GLY A 87 11.08 16.81 11.77
N LYS A 88 10.24 17.85 11.95
CA LYS A 88 9.83 18.74 10.85
C LYS A 88 11.01 19.49 10.25
N TRP A 89 11.95 19.93 11.10
CA TRP A 89 13.16 20.60 10.63
C TRP A 89 14.07 19.64 9.85
N MET A 90 14.21 18.39 10.31
CA MET A 90 14.97 17.36 9.60
C MET A 90 14.38 17.07 8.21
N GLU A 91 13.07 17.02 8.07
CA GLU A 91 12.40 16.86 6.76
C GLU A 91 12.68 18.06 5.84
N ALA A 92 12.56 19.29 6.36
CA ALA A 92 12.85 20.51 5.63
C ALA A 92 14.33 20.59 5.19
N ALA A 93 15.25 20.02 6.01
CA ALA A 93 16.67 19.90 5.69
C ALA A 93 17.00 18.75 4.70
N GLY A 94 16.01 18.13 4.08
CA GLY A 94 16.19 17.04 3.11
C GLY A 94 16.51 15.68 3.71
N LEU A 95 16.39 15.50 5.03
CA LEU A 95 16.60 14.25 5.74
C LEU A 95 15.31 13.40 5.83
N TYR A 96 14.42 13.57 4.86
CA TYR A 96 13.14 12.82 4.79
C TYR A 96 13.37 11.32 4.83
N ASN A 97 12.53 10.64 5.61
CA ASN A 97 12.44 9.19 5.65
C ASN A 97 10.97 8.78 5.80
N GLU A 98 10.47 8.03 4.86
CA GLU A 98 9.07 7.66 4.76
C GLU A 98 8.56 6.94 6.02
N VAL A 99 9.26 5.90 6.50
CA VAL A 99 8.87 5.14 7.69
C VAL A 99 8.81 6.03 8.93
N LEU A 100 9.83 6.87 9.13
CA LEU A 100 9.87 7.79 10.28
C LEU A 100 8.83 8.90 10.15
N HIS A 101 8.51 9.32 8.93
CA HIS A 101 7.42 10.27 8.65
C HIS A 101 6.07 9.69 9.07
N TRP A 102 5.78 8.44 8.72
CA TRP A 102 4.58 7.74 9.18
C TRP A 102 4.51 7.66 10.70
N CYS A 103 5.60 7.25 11.36
CA CYS A 103 5.66 7.20 12.82
C CYS A 103 5.37 8.56 13.46
N ARG A 104 5.87 9.65 12.90
CA ARG A 104 5.66 11.01 13.41
C ARG A 104 4.20 11.45 13.23
N ILE A 105 3.57 11.17 12.10
CA ILE A 105 2.14 11.44 11.90
C ILE A 105 1.29 10.61 12.87
N ALA A 106 1.60 9.32 13.02
CA ALA A 106 0.89 8.41 13.92
C ALA A 106 1.16 8.67 15.42
N GLY A 107 2.14 9.51 15.75
CA GLY A 107 2.49 9.80 17.14
C GLY A 107 3.12 8.62 17.89
N ILE A 108 3.69 7.63 17.18
CA ILE A 108 4.25 6.42 17.78
C ILE A 108 5.74 6.53 18.04
N GLY A 109 6.19 5.82 19.07
CA GLY A 109 7.60 5.72 19.47
C GLY A 109 8.16 4.32 19.31
N ARG A 110 9.45 4.16 19.66
CA ARG A 110 10.20 2.90 19.47
C ARG A 110 9.70 1.71 20.27
N HIS A 111 8.87 1.94 21.29
CA HIS A 111 8.25 0.92 22.13
C HIS A 111 6.80 0.62 21.75
N SER A 112 6.22 1.39 20.83
CA SER A 112 4.88 1.14 20.33
C SER A 112 4.79 -0.23 19.66
N SER A 113 3.65 -0.89 19.84
CA SER A 113 3.31 -2.15 19.20
C SER A 113 2.81 -1.88 17.78
N ILE A 114 3.42 -2.55 16.79
CA ILE A 114 3.18 -2.34 15.36
C ILE A 114 2.75 -3.64 14.72
N LEU A 115 1.64 -3.59 13.97
CA LEU A 115 1.17 -4.67 13.12
C LEU A 115 1.25 -4.26 11.64
N ASP A 116 1.88 -5.08 10.82
CA ASP A 116 1.89 -4.98 9.36
C ASP A 116 1.02 -6.09 8.77
N VAL A 117 -0.14 -5.72 8.21
CA VAL A 117 -1.12 -6.66 7.62
C VAL A 117 -0.84 -6.80 6.13
N GLY A 118 -0.56 -8.03 5.69
CA GLY A 118 -0.03 -8.30 4.37
C GLY A 118 1.46 -7.94 4.30
N CYS A 119 2.24 -8.37 5.29
CA CYS A 119 3.64 -7.97 5.46
C CYS A 119 4.59 -8.51 4.36
N GLY A 120 4.13 -9.42 3.52
CA GLY A 120 4.91 -10.03 2.44
C GLY A 120 6.23 -10.61 2.95
N ASN A 121 7.34 -10.18 2.37
CA ASN A 121 8.68 -10.63 2.77
C ASN A 121 9.23 -9.97 4.06
N GLY A 122 8.46 -9.11 4.73
CA GLY A 122 8.84 -8.46 5.98
C GLY A 122 9.84 -7.31 5.87
N SER A 123 10.18 -6.85 4.66
CA SER A 123 11.20 -5.81 4.45
C SER A 123 10.83 -4.47 5.09
N LEU A 124 9.54 -4.15 5.18
CA LEU A 124 9.05 -2.95 5.84
C LEU A 124 9.31 -3.03 7.36
N LEU A 125 8.88 -4.10 8.02
CA LEU A 125 9.13 -4.33 9.46
C LEU A 125 10.63 -4.38 9.77
N TYR A 126 11.42 -4.94 8.86
CA TYR A 126 12.88 -4.90 9.01
C TYR A 126 13.43 -3.47 8.98
N SER A 127 12.82 -2.57 8.22
CA SER A 127 13.18 -1.15 8.24
C SER A 127 12.85 -0.51 9.60
N PHE A 128 11.67 -0.79 10.19
CA PHE A 128 11.33 -0.37 11.55
C PHE A 128 12.34 -0.91 12.58
N TYR A 129 12.71 -2.20 12.49
CA TYR A 129 13.72 -2.80 13.36
C TYR A 129 15.06 -2.05 13.27
N LYS A 130 15.54 -1.69 12.08
CA LYS A 130 16.78 -0.91 11.90
C LYS A 130 16.70 0.46 12.58
N TYR A 131 15.54 1.09 12.60
CA TYR A 131 15.28 2.34 13.30
C TYR A 131 15.09 2.18 14.80
N GLY A 132 15.17 0.95 15.33
CA GLY A 132 15.18 0.65 16.76
C GLY A 132 13.81 0.43 17.37
N PHE A 133 12.77 0.20 16.57
CA PHE A 133 11.48 -0.29 17.06
C PHE A 133 11.61 -1.73 17.54
N LYS A 134 10.82 -2.12 18.57
CA LYS A 134 11.02 -3.38 19.29
C LYS A 134 9.84 -4.33 19.25
N ASN A 135 8.63 -3.84 19.12
CA ASN A 135 7.41 -4.64 19.17
C ASN A 135 6.79 -4.70 17.77
N LEU A 136 7.31 -5.61 16.95
CA LEU A 136 6.99 -5.68 15.51
C LEU A 136 6.33 -7.02 15.19
N THR A 137 5.13 -6.96 14.62
CA THR A 137 4.37 -8.15 14.20
C THR A 137 4.01 -7.99 12.72
N GLY A 138 4.28 -9.00 11.93
CA GLY A 138 3.83 -9.13 10.55
C GLY A 138 2.91 -10.32 10.39
N ILE A 139 1.82 -10.13 9.68
CA ILE A 139 0.91 -11.21 9.30
C ILE A 139 0.71 -11.21 7.78
N ASP A 140 0.69 -12.40 7.20
CA ASP A 140 0.41 -12.60 5.79
C ASP A 140 -0.04 -14.06 5.57
N PRO A 141 -1.21 -14.33 4.98
CA PRO A 141 -1.68 -15.70 4.74
C PRO A 141 -0.81 -16.48 3.74
N HIS A 142 -0.06 -15.77 2.89
CA HIS A 142 0.81 -16.38 1.88
C HIS A 142 2.25 -16.62 2.35
N LEU A 143 2.59 -16.35 3.61
CA LEU A 143 3.90 -16.71 4.16
C LEU A 143 4.13 -18.21 4.05
N LYS A 144 5.33 -18.61 3.63
CA LYS A 144 5.69 -20.04 3.53
C LYS A 144 5.76 -20.70 4.91
N THR A 145 6.29 -19.97 5.89
CA THR A 145 6.46 -20.44 7.28
C THR A 145 6.37 -19.27 8.24
N GLU A 146 5.93 -19.54 9.45
CA GLU A 146 6.04 -18.61 10.57
C GLU A 146 7.48 -18.60 11.10
N PHE A 147 7.95 -17.43 11.49
CA PHE A 147 9.29 -17.30 12.04
C PHE A 147 9.43 -16.04 12.89
N THR A 148 10.45 -16.01 13.73
CA THR A 148 10.85 -14.82 14.48
C THR A 148 12.24 -14.37 14.05
N TYR A 149 12.40 -13.09 13.79
CA TYR A 149 13.67 -12.48 13.52
C TYR A 149 13.90 -11.27 14.43
N LYS A 150 14.81 -11.44 15.42
CA LYS A 150 15.06 -10.39 16.43
C LYS A 150 13.77 -9.97 17.14
N GLU A 151 13.42 -8.69 17.03
CA GLU A 151 12.22 -8.08 17.60
C GLU A 151 10.99 -8.15 16.68
N ILE A 152 11.02 -8.99 15.63
CA ILE A 152 9.95 -9.14 14.65
C ILE A 152 9.39 -10.55 14.70
N CYS A 153 8.08 -10.68 14.92
CA CYS A 153 7.36 -11.95 14.79
C CYS A 153 6.56 -11.96 13.49
N PHE A 154 6.65 -13.07 12.73
CA PHE A 154 5.92 -13.26 11.47
C PHE A 154 5.00 -14.46 11.60
N PHE A 155 3.69 -14.25 11.36
CA PHE A 155 2.67 -15.29 11.45
C PHE A 155 1.97 -15.49 10.10
N ARG A 156 1.77 -16.76 9.74
CA ARG A 156 1.02 -17.14 8.54
C ARG A 156 -0.47 -17.16 8.85
N GLN A 157 -1.08 -15.99 8.90
CA GLN A 157 -2.50 -15.84 9.20
C GLN A 157 -3.03 -14.53 8.61
N ASP A 158 -4.35 -14.42 8.59
CA ASP A 158 -5.06 -13.18 8.29
C ASP A 158 -5.27 -12.32 9.56
N ILE A 159 -5.88 -11.15 9.39
CA ILE A 159 -6.15 -10.25 10.50
C ILE A 159 -7.24 -10.80 11.44
N PHE A 160 -8.16 -11.65 10.96
CA PHE A 160 -9.25 -12.17 11.74
C PHE A 160 -8.80 -13.11 12.86
N SER A 161 -7.70 -13.80 12.63
CA SER A 161 -7.04 -14.70 13.58
C SER A 161 -6.18 -13.96 14.62
N MET A 162 -5.99 -12.63 14.49
CA MET A 162 -5.21 -11.84 15.43
C MET A 162 -6.05 -11.45 16.67
N HIS A 163 -5.44 -11.54 17.86
CA HIS A 163 -6.10 -11.20 19.14
C HIS A 163 -5.36 -10.12 19.94
N ALA A 164 -4.09 -9.86 19.63
CA ALA A 164 -3.32 -8.83 20.30
C ALA A 164 -3.75 -7.43 19.87
N SER A 165 -3.50 -6.42 20.73
CA SER A 165 -3.78 -5.02 20.41
C SER A 165 -2.52 -4.26 20.06
N PHE A 166 -2.65 -3.23 19.22
CA PHE A 166 -1.54 -2.50 18.62
C PHE A 166 -1.75 -0.98 18.70
N ASP A 167 -0.64 -0.25 18.79
CA ASP A 167 -0.64 1.21 18.71
C ASP A 167 -0.65 1.71 17.27
N PHE A 168 -0.12 0.89 16.35
CA PHE A 168 -0.05 1.20 14.94
C PHE A 168 -0.31 -0.04 14.09
N ILE A 169 -1.37 0.01 13.27
CA ILE A 169 -1.73 -1.06 12.34
C ILE A 169 -1.53 -0.51 10.93
N MET A 170 -0.77 -1.23 10.10
CA MET A 170 -0.46 -0.82 8.73
C MET A 170 -1.05 -1.80 7.72
N PHE A 171 -1.58 -1.24 6.64
CA PHE A 171 -1.87 -1.90 5.37
C PHE A 171 -1.07 -1.18 4.28
N ASN A 172 0.09 -1.68 3.95
CA ASN A 172 0.96 -1.06 2.96
C ASN A 172 0.91 -1.84 1.66
N HIS A 173 0.09 -1.41 0.70
CA HIS A 173 -0.22 -2.15 -0.53
C HIS A 173 -0.74 -3.56 -0.26
N SER A 174 -1.70 -3.68 0.64
CA SER A 174 -2.34 -4.95 0.98
C SER A 174 -3.86 -4.82 1.09
N PHE A 175 -4.40 -3.68 1.44
CA PHE A 175 -5.83 -3.49 1.66
C PHE A 175 -6.64 -3.66 0.36
N GLU A 176 -6.10 -3.22 -0.78
CA GLU A 176 -6.68 -3.38 -2.12
C GLU A 176 -6.82 -4.84 -2.58
N HIS A 177 -6.09 -5.75 -1.91
CA HIS A 177 -6.12 -7.19 -2.18
C HIS A 177 -7.09 -7.96 -1.29
N ILE A 178 -7.69 -7.31 -0.28
CA ILE A 178 -8.58 -7.95 0.68
C ILE A 178 -10.03 -7.91 0.17
N TRP A 179 -10.70 -9.06 0.18
CA TRP A 179 -12.09 -9.16 -0.27
C TRP A 179 -13.08 -8.60 0.76
N GLU A 180 -12.88 -8.92 2.04
CA GLU A 180 -13.73 -8.55 3.17
C GLU A 180 -13.27 -7.22 3.78
N GLN A 181 -13.36 -6.11 3.02
CA GLN A 181 -12.80 -4.82 3.45
C GLN A 181 -13.55 -4.21 4.64
N HIS A 182 -14.87 -4.39 4.73
CA HIS A 182 -15.69 -3.91 5.85
C HIS A 182 -15.30 -4.60 7.15
N GLU A 183 -15.28 -5.92 7.14
CA GLU A 183 -14.93 -6.75 8.27
C GLU A 183 -13.46 -6.54 8.70
N THR A 184 -12.59 -6.31 7.73
CA THR A 184 -11.17 -5.99 7.97
C THR A 184 -11.00 -4.67 8.72
N LEU A 185 -11.71 -3.61 8.34
CA LEU A 185 -11.68 -2.33 9.07
C LEU A 185 -12.26 -2.45 10.47
N GLU A 186 -13.37 -3.17 10.62
CA GLU A 186 -13.96 -3.44 11.92
C GLU A 186 -12.96 -4.19 12.83
N LYS A 187 -12.36 -5.26 12.32
CA LYS A 187 -11.35 -6.03 13.05
C LYS A 187 -10.13 -5.18 13.39
N ALA A 188 -9.61 -4.40 12.46
CA ALA A 188 -8.49 -3.49 12.71
C ALA A 188 -8.84 -2.47 13.81
N SER A 189 -10.08 -1.93 13.79
CA SER A 189 -10.56 -1.04 14.85
C SER A 189 -10.61 -1.74 16.22
N VAL A 190 -11.05 -2.99 16.29
CA VAL A 190 -11.05 -3.78 17.55
C VAL A 190 -9.64 -3.98 18.09
N LEU A 191 -8.68 -4.30 17.20
CA LEU A 191 -7.28 -4.53 17.57
C LEU A 191 -6.51 -3.25 17.91
N LEU A 192 -7.09 -2.07 17.65
CA LEU A 192 -6.42 -0.79 17.87
C LEU A 192 -6.49 -0.37 19.33
N ASN A 193 -5.34 -0.10 19.95
CA ASN A 193 -5.24 0.49 21.29
C ASN A 193 -5.91 1.86 21.34
N LYS A 194 -6.26 2.33 22.54
CA LYS A 194 -6.77 3.69 22.74
C LYS A 194 -5.73 4.71 22.26
N GLY A 195 -6.14 5.61 21.38
CA GLY A 195 -5.25 6.62 20.77
C GLY A 195 -4.31 6.08 19.69
N GLY A 196 -4.46 4.80 19.29
CA GLY A 196 -3.70 4.22 18.21
C GLY A 196 -4.14 4.71 16.84
N THR A 197 -3.37 4.36 15.81
CA THR A 197 -3.56 4.77 14.42
C THR A 197 -3.59 3.56 13.49
N ILE A 198 -4.51 3.55 12.52
CA ILE A 198 -4.47 2.66 11.36
C ILE A 198 -3.93 3.46 10.17
N MET A 199 -2.90 2.96 9.49
CA MET A 199 -2.39 3.51 8.24
C MET A 199 -2.76 2.60 7.09
N ILE A 200 -3.37 3.17 6.04
CA ILE A 200 -3.71 2.44 4.81
C ILE A 200 -3.11 3.19 3.63
N ARG A 201 -2.21 2.51 2.91
CA ARG A 201 -1.56 3.01 1.70
C ARG A 201 -2.00 2.17 0.52
N ILE A 202 -2.75 2.78 -0.40
CA ILE A 202 -3.40 2.12 -1.53
C ILE A 202 -3.34 2.95 -2.80
N PRO A 203 -3.43 2.32 -3.98
CA PRO A 203 -3.73 3.03 -5.22
C PRO A 203 -5.13 3.65 -5.17
N VAL A 204 -5.27 4.82 -5.80
CA VAL A 204 -6.55 5.55 -5.85
C VAL A 204 -6.87 5.98 -7.28
N LEU A 205 -8.16 5.89 -7.63
CA LEU A 205 -8.71 6.39 -8.89
C LEU A 205 -8.59 7.92 -8.93
N ASN A 206 -7.52 8.42 -9.55
CA ASN A 206 -7.22 9.83 -9.62
C ASN A 206 -6.67 10.19 -11.02
N TYR A 207 -5.80 11.18 -11.13
CA TYR A 207 -5.28 11.71 -12.39
C TYR A 207 -4.78 10.63 -13.36
N ALA A 208 -3.94 9.69 -12.91
CA ALA A 208 -3.41 8.66 -13.79
C ALA A 208 -4.50 7.76 -14.37
N TYR A 209 -5.51 7.36 -13.58
CA TYR A 209 -6.65 6.62 -14.12
C TYR A 209 -7.45 7.43 -15.14
N SER A 210 -7.65 8.74 -14.91
CA SER A 210 -8.37 9.58 -15.87
C SER A 210 -7.66 9.74 -17.21
N VAL A 211 -6.30 9.70 -17.21
CA VAL A 211 -5.47 9.83 -18.42
C VAL A 211 -5.27 8.50 -19.11
N TYR A 212 -5.01 7.42 -18.36
CA TYR A 212 -4.58 6.14 -18.93
C TYR A 212 -5.71 5.12 -19.03
N GLY A 213 -6.79 5.27 -18.26
CA GLY A 213 -7.93 4.35 -18.28
C GLY A 213 -7.48 2.90 -18.06
N LYS A 214 -7.81 2.02 -19.03
CA LYS A 214 -7.47 0.59 -18.98
C LYS A 214 -5.96 0.28 -19.00
N TYR A 215 -5.12 1.26 -19.30
CA TYR A 215 -3.65 1.11 -19.29
C TYR A 215 -3.00 1.62 -18.02
N TRP A 216 -3.76 2.13 -17.05
CA TRP A 216 -3.21 2.57 -15.79
C TRP A 216 -2.50 1.43 -15.06
N ALA A 217 -1.22 1.66 -14.68
CA ALA A 217 -0.34 0.62 -14.13
C ALA A 217 -0.87 0.01 -12.81
N GLN A 218 -1.60 0.79 -12.02
CA GLN A 218 -2.14 0.36 -10.74
C GLN A 218 -3.51 -0.34 -10.84
N LEU A 219 -4.04 -0.61 -12.03
CA LEU A 219 -5.22 -1.47 -12.17
C LEU A 219 -4.95 -2.88 -11.67
N ASP A 220 -3.81 -3.44 -12.07
CA ASP A 220 -3.24 -4.71 -11.63
C ASP A 220 -4.24 -5.87 -11.46
N PRO A 221 -5.10 -6.16 -12.47
CA PRO A 221 -6.02 -7.29 -12.39
C PRO A 221 -5.28 -8.64 -12.47
N PRO A 222 -5.72 -9.65 -11.75
CA PRO A 222 -6.85 -9.68 -10.82
C PRO A 222 -6.46 -9.38 -9.36
N ARG A 223 -5.22 -9.00 -9.06
CA ARG A 223 -4.72 -8.86 -7.70
C ARG A 223 -5.36 -7.69 -6.95
N HIS A 224 -5.57 -6.55 -7.59
CA HIS A 224 -6.31 -5.45 -6.98
C HIS A 224 -7.82 -5.72 -7.10
N LEU A 225 -8.40 -6.23 -6.00
CA LEU A 225 -9.82 -6.56 -5.96
C LEU A 225 -10.70 -5.31 -5.89
N TYR A 226 -10.16 -4.25 -5.33
CA TYR A 226 -10.79 -2.93 -5.21
C TYR A 226 -9.82 -1.82 -5.58
N LEU A 227 -10.34 -0.83 -6.29
CA LEU A 227 -9.65 0.43 -6.54
C LEU A 227 -10.59 1.55 -6.09
N HIS A 228 -10.18 2.25 -5.06
CA HIS A 228 -10.97 3.30 -4.45
C HIS A 228 -10.75 4.66 -5.13
N SER A 229 -11.83 5.46 -5.23
CA SER A 229 -11.69 6.90 -5.21
C SER A 229 -11.50 7.38 -3.76
N VAL A 230 -11.07 8.62 -3.57
CA VAL A 230 -11.03 9.23 -2.23
C VAL A 230 -12.42 9.22 -1.59
N LYS A 231 -13.46 9.43 -2.41
CA LYS A 231 -14.87 9.41 -1.97
C LYS A 231 -15.28 8.04 -1.45
N SER A 232 -15.01 6.96 -2.21
CA SER A 232 -15.38 5.61 -1.81
C SER A 232 -14.63 5.16 -0.55
N PHE A 233 -13.33 5.47 -0.46
CA PHE A 233 -12.54 5.12 0.72
C PHE A 233 -13.00 5.90 1.96
N THR A 234 -13.31 7.19 1.82
CA THR A 234 -13.85 7.99 2.91
C THR A 234 -15.21 7.46 3.39
N HIS A 235 -16.07 7.04 2.46
CA HIS A 235 -17.36 6.43 2.80
C HIS A 235 -17.15 5.13 3.59
N LEU A 236 -16.30 4.24 3.10
CA LEU A 236 -15.97 2.96 3.76
C LEU A 236 -15.44 3.18 5.18
N VAL A 237 -14.49 4.11 5.36
CA VAL A 237 -13.90 4.43 6.67
C VAL A 237 -14.96 4.91 7.66
N ARG A 238 -15.81 5.85 7.24
CA ARG A 238 -16.86 6.44 8.07
C ARG A 238 -17.92 5.44 8.50
N SER A 239 -18.25 4.43 7.67
CA SER A 239 -19.23 3.40 8.01
C SER A 239 -18.78 2.50 9.17
N HIS A 240 -17.50 2.54 9.54
CA HIS A 240 -16.91 1.78 10.67
C HIS A 240 -16.51 2.65 11.87
N HIS A 241 -17.12 3.82 12.03
CA HIS A 241 -16.80 4.75 13.11
C HIS A 241 -15.31 5.10 13.21
N LEU A 242 -14.65 5.15 12.05
CA LEU A 242 -13.29 5.63 11.88
C LEU A 242 -13.32 6.98 11.19
N GLU A 243 -12.31 7.81 11.43
CA GLU A 243 -12.11 9.08 10.72
C GLU A 243 -10.71 9.19 10.15
N ILE A 244 -10.61 9.78 8.97
CA ILE A 244 -9.33 10.11 8.34
C ILE A 244 -8.87 11.45 8.93
N TYR A 245 -7.82 11.44 9.76
CA TYR A 245 -7.30 12.67 10.35
C TYR A 245 -6.11 13.24 9.57
N HIS A 246 -5.48 12.41 8.72
CA HIS A 246 -4.41 12.85 7.82
C HIS A 246 -4.39 12.00 6.57
N ALA A 247 -4.12 12.61 5.41
CA ALA A 247 -3.91 11.89 4.16
C ALA A 247 -3.02 12.70 3.21
N TYR A 248 -2.26 12.01 2.36
CA TYR A 248 -1.46 12.64 1.32
C TYR A 248 -1.15 11.67 0.19
N CYS A 249 -0.84 12.21 -1.00
CA CYS A 249 -0.37 11.43 -2.14
C CYS A 249 1.14 11.23 -2.07
N ASP A 250 1.60 10.00 -2.35
CA ASP A 250 3.02 9.63 -2.41
C ASP A 250 3.36 8.84 -3.67
N SER A 251 2.62 9.08 -4.75
CA SER A 251 2.84 8.47 -6.06
C SER A 251 4.25 8.69 -6.58
N THR A 252 4.74 7.71 -7.30
CA THR A 252 6.04 7.76 -7.98
C THR A 252 5.86 7.92 -9.48
N GLU A 253 6.97 7.86 -10.22
CA GLU A 253 6.93 7.79 -11.68
C GLU A 253 6.25 6.55 -12.23
N LEU A 254 5.95 5.53 -11.41
CA LEU A 254 5.27 4.31 -11.81
C LEU A 254 3.94 4.61 -12.52
N GLN A 255 3.18 5.60 -12.02
CA GLN A 255 1.91 6.01 -12.63
C GLN A 255 2.02 6.38 -14.12
N PHE A 256 3.20 6.83 -14.55
CA PHE A 256 3.47 7.17 -15.96
C PHE A 256 4.23 6.06 -16.66
N VAL A 257 5.38 5.68 -16.12
CA VAL A 257 6.28 4.68 -16.73
C VAL A 257 5.55 3.35 -16.94
N GLY A 258 4.90 2.82 -15.91
CA GLY A 258 4.14 1.57 -16.03
C GLY A 258 2.95 1.69 -16.97
N SER A 259 2.21 2.82 -16.91
CA SER A 259 1.06 3.03 -17.79
C SER A 259 1.44 3.19 -19.27
N GLU A 260 2.52 3.91 -19.56
CA GLU A 260 3.03 3.99 -20.94
C GLU A 260 3.59 2.66 -21.45
N GLN A 261 4.21 1.86 -20.57
CA GLN A 261 4.60 0.48 -20.90
C GLN A 261 3.38 -0.37 -21.24
N ASN A 262 2.32 -0.31 -20.40
CA ASN A 262 1.08 -1.05 -20.65
C ASN A 262 0.44 -0.70 -21.99
N LYS A 263 0.48 0.57 -22.43
CA LYS A 263 0.04 0.98 -23.78
C LYS A 263 0.83 0.30 -24.90
N LYS A 264 2.07 -0.07 -24.64
CA LYS A 264 2.95 -0.76 -25.59
C LYS A 264 2.93 -2.29 -25.44
N GLY A 265 2.08 -2.83 -24.56
CA GLY A 265 2.04 -4.27 -24.26
C GLY A 265 3.26 -4.78 -23.49
N ILE A 266 4.00 -3.88 -22.81
CA ILE A 266 5.17 -4.22 -22.01
C ILE A 266 4.73 -4.36 -20.56
N GLY A 267 4.71 -5.59 -20.04
CA GLY A 267 4.38 -5.89 -18.66
C GLY A 267 5.45 -5.38 -17.68
N LEU A 268 5.03 -5.05 -16.46
CA LEU A 268 5.87 -4.43 -15.45
C LEU A 268 7.09 -5.30 -15.05
N TYR A 269 6.92 -6.63 -15.07
CA TYR A 269 7.98 -7.60 -14.72
C TYR A 269 8.54 -8.36 -15.93
N THR A 270 8.37 -7.81 -17.13
CA THR A 270 9.00 -8.36 -18.34
C THR A 270 10.42 -7.81 -18.53
N SER A 271 11.24 -8.50 -19.32
CA SER A 271 12.63 -8.10 -19.58
C SER A 271 12.80 -6.75 -20.28
N GLN A 272 11.74 -6.20 -20.88
CA GLN A 272 11.73 -4.89 -21.52
C GLN A 272 11.26 -3.77 -20.58
N SER A 273 10.82 -4.12 -19.38
CA SER A 273 10.37 -3.13 -18.41
C SER A 273 11.54 -2.31 -17.86
N TYR A 274 11.30 -1.01 -17.68
CA TYR A 274 12.22 -0.09 -16.97
C TYR A 274 12.58 -0.59 -15.57
N TYR A 275 11.64 -1.25 -14.88
CA TYR A 275 11.84 -1.74 -13.51
C TYR A 275 12.65 -3.03 -13.42
N VAL A 276 12.77 -3.78 -14.52
CA VAL A 276 13.59 -4.99 -14.61
C VAL A 276 14.94 -4.69 -15.23
N ASP A 277 14.97 -4.00 -16.37
CA ASP A 277 16.20 -3.60 -17.06
C ASP A 277 16.07 -2.18 -17.63
N PRO A 278 16.53 -1.16 -16.91
CA PRO A 278 16.52 0.20 -17.40
C PRO A 278 17.24 0.40 -18.76
N GLY A 279 18.22 -0.46 -19.07
CA GLY A 279 18.96 -0.39 -20.33
C GLY A 279 18.15 -0.85 -21.55
N ARG A 280 17.10 -1.64 -21.36
CA ARG A 280 16.18 -2.09 -22.40
C ARG A 280 14.87 -1.31 -22.42
N SER A 281 14.75 -0.32 -21.56
CA SER A 281 13.55 0.51 -21.44
C SER A 281 13.28 1.32 -22.71
N ILE A 282 11.99 1.52 -23.00
CA ILE A 282 11.52 2.46 -24.04
C ILE A 282 11.72 3.94 -23.65
N PHE A 283 12.16 4.23 -22.41
CA PHE A 283 12.36 5.57 -21.90
C PHE A 283 13.83 5.90 -21.73
N ASP A 284 14.20 7.12 -22.12
CA ASP A 284 15.48 7.69 -21.76
C ASP A 284 15.48 8.28 -20.33
N GLN A 285 16.68 8.60 -19.83
CA GLN A 285 16.83 9.17 -18.48
C GLN A 285 16.17 10.56 -18.32
N ARG A 286 16.01 11.33 -19.41
CA ARG A 286 15.36 12.64 -19.40
C ARG A 286 13.86 12.48 -19.17
N GLN A 287 13.25 11.53 -19.87
CA GLN A 287 11.84 11.19 -19.70
C GLN A 287 11.54 10.67 -18.28
N ILE A 288 12.38 9.79 -17.73
CA ILE A 288 12.24 9.31 -16.35
C ILE A 288 12.34 10.46 -15.34
N ARG A 289 13.31 11.39 -15.50
CA ARG A 289 13.41 12.58 -14.65
C ARG A 289 12.18 13.48 -14.75
N HIS A 290 11.63 13.63 -15.95
CA HIS A 290 10.38 14.36 -16.18
C HIS A 290 9.21 13.72 -15.42
N PHE A 291 9.01 12.41 -15.55
CA PHE A 291 7.95 11.69 -14.84
C PHE A 291 8.09 11.76 -13.32
N LYS A 292 9.31 11.65 -12.80
CA LYS A 292 9.59 11.87 -11.35
C LYS A 292 9.19 13.26 -10.88
N LYS A 293 9.49 14.29 -11.67
CA LYS A 293 9.10 15.66 -11.36
C LYS A 293 7.59 15.85 -11.40
N LEU A 294 6.93 15.34 -12.45
CA LEU A 294 5.49 15.43 -12.61
C LEU A 294 4.74 14.69 -11.48
N ALA A 295 5.20 13.49 -11.07
CA ALA A 295 4.64 12.78 -9.93
C ALA A 295 4.67 13.63 -8.65
N LYS A 296 5.81 14.27 -8.36
CA LYS A 296 5.94 15.18 -7.20
C LYS A 296 4.99 16.39 -7.28
N GLU A 297 4.80 16.95 -8.47
CA GLU A 297 3.86 18.07 -8.67
C GLU A 297 2.42 17.64 -8.45
N LEU A 298 2.03 16.46 -8.95
CA LEU A 298 0.69 15.90 -8.74
C LEU A 298 0.46 15.55 -7.27
N ASN A 299 1.43 14.97 -6.58
CA ASN A 299 1.32 14.69 -5.15
C ASN A 299 1.03 15.97 -4.33
N LYS A 300 1.73 17.08 -4.63
CA LYS A 300 1.46 18.37 -3.98
C LYS A 300 0.04 18.87 -4.21
N LYS A 301 -0.56 18.55 -5.36
CA LYS A 301 -1.94 18.90 -5.73
C LYS A 301 -2.96 17.87 -5.25
N GLN A 302 -2.56 16.83 -4.53
CA GLN A 302 -3.41 15.68 -4.15
C GLN A 302 -4.04 14.96 -5.36
N LEU A 303 -3.31 14.92 -6.47
CA LEU A 303 -3.72 14.29 -7.73
C LEU A 303 -2.90 13.03 -8.07
N GLY A 304 -2.03 12.58 -7.16
CA GLY A 304 -1.31 11.31 -7.31
C GLY A 304 -2.26 10.11 -7.32
N ASP A 305 -1.82 9.02 -7.92
CA ASP A 305 -2.58 7.78 -8.06
C ASP A 305 -2.39 6.80 -6.90
N GLN A 306 -1.71 7.23 -5.85
CA GLN A 306 -1.48 6.49 -4.63
C GLN A 306 -1.56 7.43 -3.44
N MET A 307 -2.24 6.99 -2.39
CA MET A 307 -2.43 7.78 -1.17
C MET A 307 -2.14 6.97 0.08
N VAL A 308 -1.64 7.68 1.08
CA VAL A 308 -1.49 7.20 2.45
C VAL A 308 -2.56 7.87 3.31
N PHE A 309 -3.41 7.08 3.95
CA PHE A 309 -4.46 7.52 4.85
C PHE A 309 -4.13 7.13 6.28
N PHE A 310 -4.30 8.04 7.23
CA PHE A 310 -4.16 7.79 8.66
C PHE A 310 -5.52 7.93 9.32
N LEU A 311 -5.94 6.86 9.98
CA LEU A 311 -7.26 6.72 10.57
C LEU A 311 -7.14 6.60 12.10
N LYS A 312 -8.14 7.12 12.79
CA LYS A 312 -8.36 6.90 14.23
C LYS A 312 -9.83 6.59 14.50
N LYS A 313 -10.13 6.07 15.67
CA LYS A 313 -11.52 5.93 16.10
C LYS A 313 -12.16 7.31 16.19
N ALA A 314 -13.35 7.48 15.59
CA ALA A 314 -14.11 8.71 15.72
C ALA A 314 -14.47 8.96 17.19
N GLU A 315 -14.33 10.19 17.66
CA GLU A 315 -14.82 10.59 18.97
C GLU A 315 -16.34 10.51 18.97
N LYS A 316 -16.91 9.91 20.04
CA LYS A 316 -18.36 9.78 20.20
C LYS A 316 -18.98 11.14 20.55
#